data_468b084256eca60f05ae059f9f8fd917
#
_entry.id   468b084256eca60f05ae059f9f8fd917
#
_cell.length_a   1.000
_cell.length_b   1.000
_cell.length_c   1.000
_cell.angle_alpha   90.00
_cell.angle_beta   90.00
_cell.angle_gamma   90.00
#
_symmetry.space_group_name_H-M   'P 1'
#
loop_
_entity.id
_entity.type
_entity.pdbx_description
1 polymer ?
#
loop_
_entity_poly.entity_id
_entity_poly.type
_entity_poly.pdbx_seq_one_letter_code
_entity_poly.pdbx_strand_id
1 'polypeptide(L)'
;VALERRIRNSLDDVRCATADWHPMRRMAREIAEDLGKRLHGPQADEMREVKALLEWMEAKHFAFLGYREYRLRRGRSRDLLQPVVKSGLGLMRPNRHRKQRSVVLKGEGREFARSTDLLIITKANSVATVHRATYLDYVGIKTFDAAGNVTGERRFIGLWTSSVYYRSPREIPVLRHKVRSVIDHFGLKPASHDSKAVVQALETFPRDELFQATVGDLVRIVRGIVNLYERVQVRLFVRRDAFHRFYSCLVFVPRDRYNTQARERIERLTLQAL
;
A
#
# COMPACT_ATOMS: atom_id res chain seq x y z
N VAL A 1 3.31 -33.63 -12.55
CA VAL A 1 4.30 -33.24 -11.48
C VAL A 1 4.31 -31.72 -11.22
N ALA A 2 4.50 -30.84 -12.22
CA ALA A 2 4.58 -29.39 -11.98
C ALA A 2 3.23 -28.79 -11.59
N LEU A 3 2.13 -29.15 -12.26
CA LEU A 3 0.77 -28.69 -11.96
C LEU A 3 0.30 -29.19 -10.60
N GLU A 4 0.49 -30.46 -10.31
CA GLU A 4 0.12 -31.07 -9.02
C GLU A 4 0.83 -30.36 -7.86
N ARG A 5 2.12 -30.08 -7.98
CA ARG A 5 2.88 -29.33 -6.97
C ARG A 5 2.32 -27.92 -6.78
N ARG A 6 1.93 -27.22 -7.86
CA ARG A 6 1.31 -25.88 -7.78
C ARG A 6 -0.02 -25.93 -7.06
N ILE A 7 -0.88 -26.89 -7.37
CA ILE A 7 -2.17 -27.09 -6.71
C ILE A 7 -1.96 -27.35 -5.22
N ARG A 8 -1.07 -28.29 -4.86
CA ARG A 8 -0.75 -28.62 -3.48
C ARG A 8 -0.26 -27.41 -2.70
N ASN A 9 0.66 -26.63 -3.26
CA ASN A 9 1.16 -25.41 -2.63
C ASN A 9 0.04 -24.37 -2.42
N SER A 10 -0.86 -24.21 -3.38
CA SER A 10 -2.01 -23.28 -3.24
C SER A 10 -2.98 -23.75 -2.15
N LEU A 11 -3.25 -25.04 -2.03
CA LEU A 11 -4.07 -25.61 -0.97
C LEU A 11 -3.43 -25.44 0.42
N ASP A 12 -2.12 -25.62 0.53
CA ASP A 12 -1.39 -25.38 1.77
C ASP A 12 -1.41 -23.88 2.15
N ASP A 13 -1.32 -22.99 1.17
CA ASP A 13 -1.45 -21.56 1.38
C ASP A 13 -2.85 -21.17 1.88
N VAL A 14 -3.91 -21.75 1.30
CA VAL A 14 -5.28 -21.56 1.79
C VAL A 14 -5.42 -22.03 3.24
N ARG A 15 -4.92 -23.23 3.56
CA ARG A 15 -4.94 -23.76 4.93
C ARG A 15 -4.23 -22.84 5.92
N CYS A 16 -3.02 -22.38 5.58
CA CYS A 16 -2.27 -21.46 6.44
C CYS A 16 -3.02 -20.15 6.66
N ALA A 17 -3.54 -19.55 5.60
CA ALA A 17 -4.26 -18.27 5.67
C ALA A 17 -5.55 -18.40 6.50
N THR A 18 -6.32 -19.49 6.32
CA THR A 18 -7.57 -19.70 7.07
C THR A 18 -7.34 -20.08 8.52
N ALA A 19 -6.36 -20.93 8.82
CA ALA A 19 -6.01 -21.31 10.19
C ALA A 19 -5.58 -20.11 11.05
N ASP A 20 -4.88 -19.14 10.46
CA ASP A 20 -4.39 -17.97 11.17
C ASP A 20 -5.24 -16.73 10.97
N TRP A 21 -6.39 -16.83 10.33
CA TRP A 21 -7.22 -15.66 10.05
C TRP A 21 -7.62 -14.89 11.32
N HIS A 22 -8.11 -15.59 12.35
CA HIS A 22 -8.43 -14.96 13.64
C HIS A 22 -7.21 -14.42 14.38
N PRO A 23 -6.07 -15.14 14.49
CA PRO A 23 -4.83 -14.59 15.01
C PRO A 23 -4.37 -13.31 14.30
N MET A 24 -4.40 -13.25 12.95
CA MET A 24 -3.98 -12.05 12.21
C MET A 24 -4.89 -10.84 12.50
N ARG A 25 -6.19 -11.03 12.56
CA ARG A 25 -7.14 -9.98 12.97
C ARG A 25 -6.89 -9.49 14.39
N ARG A 26 -6.57 -10.42 15.31
CA ARG A 26 -6.20 -10.08 16.69
C ARG A 26 -4.96 -9.19 16.72
N MET A 27 -3.91 -9.52 15.94
CA MET A 27 -2.72 -8.66 15.83
C MET A 27 -3.07 -7.24 15.35
N ALA A 28 -3.96 -7.10 14.38
CA ALA A 28 -4.39 -5.78 13.92
C ALA A 28 -5.09 -4.98 15.04
N ARG A 29 -5.94 -5.63 15.82
CA ARG A 29 -6.64 -5.04 16.97
C ARG A 29 -5.66 -4.64 18.07
N GLU A 30 -4.75 -5.53 18.47
CA GLU A 30 -3.74 -5.26 19.50
C GLU A 30 -2.85 -4.08 19.11
N ILE A 31 -2.44 -3.97 17.84
CA ILE A 31 -1.66 -2.83 17.36
C ILE A 31 -2.49 -1.55 17.41
N ALA A 32 -3.77 -1.59 17.04
CA ALA A 32 -4.67 -0.44 17.09
C ALA A 32 -4.88 0.04 18.53
N GLU A 33 -5.04 -0.88 19.48
CA GLU A 33 -5.15 -0.58 20.92
C GLU A 33 -3.86 0.04 21.47
N ASP A 34 -2.68 -0.51 21.10
CA ASP A 34 -1.38 0.03 21.50
C ASP A 34 -1.17 1.46 20.98
N LEU A 35 -1.56 1.72 19.74
CA LEU A 35 -1.54 3.07 19.18
C LEU A 35 -2.51 4.00 19.94
N GLY A 36 -3.70 3.51 20.30
CA GLY A 36 -4.69 4.25 21.06
C GLY A 36 -4.17 4.74 22.42
N LYS A 37 -3.30 3.98 23.09
CA LYS A 37 -2.66 4.36 24.35
C LYS A 37 -1.59 5.44 24.22
N ARG A 38 -1.09 5.68 23.00
CA ARG A 38 0.04 6.58 22.71
C ARG A 38 -0.37 7.83 21.91
N LEU A 39 -1.65 8.18 21.88
CA LEU A 39 -2.21 9.29 21.10
C LEU A 39 -1.80 10.67 21.65
N HIS A 40 -0.50 10.90 21.85
CA HIS A 40 0.05 12.14 22.39
C HIS A 40 1.20 12.64 21.51
N GLY A 41 1.39 13.97 21.46
CA GLY A 41 2.49 14.60 20.74
C GLY A 41 2.23 14.81 19.23
N PRO A 42 3.28 15.20 18.49
CA PRO A 42 3.15 15.68 17.10
C PRO A 42 2.60 14.65 16.10
N GLN A 43 2.73 13.35 16.40
CA GLN A 43 2.27 12.26 15.53
C GLN A 43 0.88 11.72 15.93
N ALA A 44 0.18 12.36 16.85
CA ALA A 44 -1.11 11.88 17.36
C ALA A 44 -2.17 11.72 16.25
N ASP A 45 -2.18 12.62 15.28
CA ASP A 45 -3.14 12.55 14.16
C ASP A 45 -2.84 11.39 13.22
N GLU A 46 -1.57 11.16 12.89
CA GLU A 46 -1.15 10.00 12.11
C GLU A 46 -1.47 8.69 12.85
N MET A 47 -1.15 8.60 14.13
CA MET A 47 -1.48 7.43 14.95
C MET A 47 -2.97 7.15 15.01
N ARG A 48 -3.82 8.20 15.09
CA ARG A 48 -5.28 8.09 15.08
C ARG A 48 -5.78 7.53 13.75
N GLU A 49 -5.23 7.99 12.62
CA GLU A 49 -5.59 7.48 11.31
C GLU A 49 -5.10 6.05 11.05
N VAL A 50 -3.89 5.69 11.51
CA VAL A 50 -3.38 4.32 11.42
C VAL A 50 -4.20 3.37 12.28
N LYS A 51 -4.58 3.79 13.51
CA LYS A 51 -5.50 3.05 14.36
C LYS A 51 -6.82 2.80 13.65
N ALA A 52 -7.45 3.86 13.12
CA ALA A 52 -8.71 3.75 12.39
C ALA A 52 -8.59 2.84 11.15
N LEU A 53 -7.44 2.88 10.43
CA LEU A 53 -7.18 1.98 9.30
C LEU A 53 -7.13 0.52 9.74
N LEU A 54 -6.46 0.19 10.84
CA LEU A 54 -6.35 -1.18 11.34
C LEU A 54 -7.73 -1.72 11.77
N GLU A 55 -8.52 -0.91 12.46
CA GLU A 55 -9.90 -1.24 12.84
C GLU A 55 -10.78 -1.45 11.60
N TRP A 56 -10.59 -0.61 10.58
CA TRP A 56 -11.30 -0.72 9.31
C TRP A 56 -10.88 -1.96 8.51
N MET A 57 -9.58 -2.29 8.49
CA MET A 57 -9.09 -3.55 7.90
C MET A 57 -9.72 -4.76 8.59
N GLU A 58 -9.78 -4.74 9.93
CA GLU A 58 -10.40 -5.79 10.76
C GLU A 58 -11.90 -5.93 10.49
N ALA A 59 -12.60 -4.84 10.18
CA ALA A 59 -14.02 -4.80 9.82
C ALA A 59 -14.31 -5.33 8.38
N LYS A 60 -13.54 -6.30 7.88
CA LYS A 60 -13.70 -7.01 6.59
C LYS A 60 -13.34 -6.21 5.34
N HIS A 61 -12.58 -5.13 5.48
CA HIS A 61 -12.09 -4.37 4.33
C HIS A 61 -10.72 -4.83 3.82
N PHE A 62 -10.09 -5.78 4.53
CA PHE A 62 -8.82 -6.38 4.15
C PHE A 62 -8.86 -7.90 4.35
N ALA A 63 -8.53 -8.66 3.31
CA ALA A 63 -8.34 -10.09 3.40
C ALA A 63 -6.93 -10.38 3.94
N PHE A 64 -6.82 -10.63 5.23
CA PHE A 64 -5.55 -10.97 5.87
C PHE A 64 -5.06 -12.33 5.37
N LEU A 65 -3.88 -12.36 4.75
CA LEU A 65 -3.26 -13.58 4.24
C LEU A 65 -1.95 -13.91 4.94
N GLY A 66 -1.27 -12.94 5.55
CA GLY A 66 -0.07 -13.16 6.33
C GLY A 66 0.27 -11.99 7.25
N TYR A 67 0.97 -12.31 8.34
CA TYR A 67 1.50 -11.35 9.30
C TYR A 67 2.90 -11.75 9.75
N ARG A 68 3.78 -10.78 10.02
CA ARG A 68 5.08 -10.99 10.64
C ARG A 68 5.67 -9.70 11.20
N GLU A 69 6.44 -9.85 12.27
CA GLU A 69 7.26 -8.80 12.83
C GLU A 69 8.68 -8.83 12.29
N TYR A 70 9.27 -7.66 12.16
CA TYR A 70 10.66 -7.50 11.74
C TYR A 70 11.38 -6.55 12.69
N ARG A 71 12.65 -6.81 12.91
CA ARG A 71 13.57 -5.94 13.66
C ARG A 71 14.54 -5.27 12.70
N LEU A 72 14.70 -3.96 12.82
CA LEU A 72 15.67 -3.19 12.05
C LEU A 72 17.03 -3.26 12.75
N ARG A 73 18.01 -3.86 12.09
CA ARG A 73 19.40 -3.86 12.51
C ARG A 73 20.17 -2.83 11.72
N ARG A 74 20.56 -1.75 12.38
CA ARG A 74 21.32 -0.66 11.76
C ARG A 74 22.76 -1.06 11.56
N GLY A 75 23.33 -0.80 10.38
CA GLY A 75 24.74 -1.03 10.05
C GLY A 75 25.39 0.24 9.48
N ARG A 76 26.69 0.21 9.25
CA ARG A 76 27.43 1.37 8.70
C ARG A 76 27.00 1.69 7.26
N SER A 77 27.04 0.72 6.35
CA SER A 77 26.72 0.89 4.91
C SER A 77 25.35 0.34 4.49
N ARG A 78 24.77 -0.57 5.28
CA ARG A 78 23.49 -1.25 5.00
C ARG A 78 22.76 -1.57 6.30
N ASP A 79 21.46 -1.58 6.24
CA ASP A 79 20.61 -2.05 7.32
C ASP A 79 20.02 -3.42 6.97
N LEU A 80 19.64 -4.17 8.00
CA LEU A 80 19.00 -5.46 7.83
C LEU A 80 17.62 -5.43 8.50
N LEU A 81 16.60 -5.76 7.77
CA LEU A 81 15.27 -6.02 8.32
C LEU A 81 15.14 -7.52 8.56
N GLN A 82 15.33 -7.92 9.82
CA GLN A 82 15.37 -9.31 10.25
C GLN A 82 13.99 -9.80 10.69
N PRO A 83 13.47 -10.91 10.14
CA PRO A 83 12.20 -11.47 10.59
C PRO A 83 12.31 -12.01 12.02
N VAL A 84 11.29 -11.74 12.84
CA VAL A 84 11.11 -12.39 14.14
C VAL A 84 10.48 -13.76 13.88
N VAL A 85 11.25 -14.82 14.08
CA VAL A 85 10.91 -16.18 13.62
C VAL A 85 9.55 -16.67 14.13
N LYS A 86 9.22 -16.42 15.40
CA LYS A 86 7.98 -16.91 16.04
C LYS A 86 6.75 -16.05 15.75
N SER A 87 6.88 -14.90 15.08
CA SER A 87 5.75 -13.98 14.83
C SER A 87 4.99 -14.28 13.54
N GLY A 88 5.48 -15.18 12.69
CA GLY A 88 4.90 -15.44 11.37
C GLY A 88 3.57 -16.16 11.42
N LEU A 89 2.52 -15.58 10.78
CA LEU A 89 1.18 -16.14 10.63
C LEU A 89 0.79 -16.24 9.15
N GLY A 90 -0.11 -17.11 8.83
CA GLY A 90 -0.63 -17.32 7.48
C GLY A 90 0.47 -17.63 6.48
N LEU A 91 0.48 -16.94 5.33
CA LEU A 91 1.48 -17.11 4.27
C LEU A 91 2.90 -16.74 4.73
N MET A 92 3.04 -16.05 5.86
CA MET A 92 4.33 -15.68 6.44
C MET A 92 4.80 -16.66 7.53
N ARG A 93 4.11 -17.77 7.78
CA ARG A 93 4.62 -18.86 8.64
C ARG A 93 5.94 -19.40 8.11
N PRO A 94 6.89 -19.73 9.01
CA PRO A 94 8.07 -20.51 8.62
C PRO A 94 7.61 -21.88 8.10
N ASN A 95 7.98 -22.22 6.89
CA ASN A 95 7.80 -23.57 6.38
C ASN A 95 9.03 -24.05 5.61
N ARG A 96 9.09 -25.34 5.25
CA ARG A 96 10.22 -25.95 4.54
C ARG A 96 10.50 -25.31 3.17
N HIS A 97 9.47 -24.72 2.56
CA HIS A 97 9.54 -24.14 1.20
C HIS A 97 9.79 -22.61 1.21
N ARG A 98 9.58 -21.93 2.33
CA ARG A 98 9.71 -20.48 2.46
C ARG A 98 10.80 -20.12 3.47
N LYS A 99 12.04 -20.03 2.99
CA LYS A 99 13.17 -19.56 3.83
C LYS A 99 12.92 -18.11 4.24
N GLN A 100 12.96 -17.89 5.54
CA GLN A 100 12.89 -16.53 6.11
C GLN A 100 14.24 -15.86 5.87
N ARG A 101 14.27 -14.91 4.96
CA ARG A 101 15.48 -14.14 4.66
C ARG A 101 15.37 -12.74 5.25
N SER A 102 16.45 -12.26 5.82
CA SER A 102 16.60 -10.85 6.15
C SER A 102 16.61 -10.04 4.85
N VAL A 103 15.96 -8.88 4.87
CA VAL A 103 15.97 -7.94 3.75
C VAL A 103 17.12 -6.97 3.96
N VAL A 104 18.02 -6.88 3.00
CA VAL A 104 19.12 -5.92 3.00
C VAL A 104 18.60 -4.59 2.45
N LEU A 105 18.73 -3.52 3.23
CA LEU A 105 18.32 -2.17 2.89
C LEU A 105 19.55 -1.31 2.59
N LYS A 106 19.57 -0.67 1.42
CA LYS A 106 20.64 0.23 0.97
C LYS A 106 20.01 1.50 0.36
N GLY A 107 20.80 2.58 0.25
CA GLY A 107 20.38 3.83 -0.38
C GLY A 107 19.02 4.33 0.13
N GLU A 108 18.17 4.77 -0.76
CA GLU A 108 16.84 5.35 -0.47
C GLU A 108 15.92 4.38 0.31
N GLY A 109 15.99 3.08 0.04
CA GLY A 109 15.24 2.07 0.81
C GLY A 109 15.65 2.01 2.29
N ARG A 110 16.93 2.30 2.60
CA ARG A 110 17.42 2.45 3.97
C ARG A 110 16.91 3.72 4.62
N GLU A 111 16.91 4.84 3.89
CA GLU A 111 16.40 6.13 4.36
C GLU A 111 14.92 6.04 4.65
N PHE A 112 14.14 5.45 3.75
CA PHE A 112 12.72 5.21 3.95
C PHE A 112 12.44 4.32 5.16
N ALA A 113 13.21 3.24 5.37
CA ALA A 113 13.05 2.37 6.54
C ALA A 113 13.37 3.08 7.86
N ARG A 114 14.19 4.13 7.83
CA ARG A 114 14.55 4.94 8.99
C ARG A 114 13.67 6.18 9.17
N SER A 115 12.86 6.54 8.16
CA SER A 115 11.98 7.71 8.27
C SER A 115 10.96 7.51 9.40
N THR A 116 10.49 8.61 9.94
CA THR A 116 9.55 8.64 11.07
C THR A 116 8.11 8.35 10.69
N ASP A 117 7.80 8.19 9.39
CA ASP A 117 6.46 7.78 8.93
C ASP A 117 6.05 6.48 9.60
N LEU A 118 4.91 6.48 10.27
CA LEU A 118 4.42 5.32 11.02
C LEU A 118 3.92 4.21 10.09
N LEU A 119 3.29 4.58 8.99
CA LEU A 119 2.57 3.67 8.10
C LEU A 119 3.27 3.49 6.76
N ILE A 120 3.35 2.24 6.31
CA ILE A 120 3.82 1.86 4.98
C ILE A 120 2.69 1.14 4.25
N ILE A 121 2.25 1.64 3.11
CA ILE A 121 1.32 0.93 2.23
C ILE A 121 1.95 0.84 0.83
N THR A 122 2.11 -0.39 0.34
CA THR A 122 2.66 -0.65 -1.00
C THR A 122 2.26 -2.04 -1.49
N LYS A 123 2.73 -2.47 -2.65
CA LYS A 123 2.59 -3.85 -3.13
C LYS A 123 3.79 -4.70 -2.69
N ALA A 124 3.55 -5.94 -2.34
CA ALA A 124 4.61 -6.92 -2.13
C ALA A 124 5.14 -7.44 -3.49
N ASN A 125 6.36 -8.01 -3.48
CA ASN A 125 6.95 -8.61 -4.70
C ASN A 125 6.41 -10.01 -5.01
N SER A 126 5.31 -10.40 -4.42
CA SER A 126 4.71 -11.72 -4.60
C SER A 126 3.24 -11.61 -5.00
N VAL A 127 2.87 -12.45 -5.95
CA VAL A 127 1.47 -12.62 -6.36
C VAL A 127 0.78 -13.53 -5.36
N ALA A 128 -0.45 -13.20 -5.01
CA ALA A 128 -1.29 -14.02 -4.14
C ALA A 128 -1.61 -15.36 -4.82
N THR A 129 -1.47 -16.44 -4.06
CA THR A 129 -1.88 -17.79 -4.45
C THR A 129 -3.27 -18.14 -3.91
N VAL A 130 -3.81 -17.25 -3.08
CA VAL A 130 -5.10 -17.39 -2.39
C VAL A 130 -5.97 -16.19 -2.72
N HIS A 131 -7.26 -16.40 -2.87
CA HIS A 131 -8.30 -15.43 -3.16
C HIS A 131 -8.32 -15.00 -4.64
N ARG A 132 -7.39 -14.19 -5.11
CA ARG A 132 -7.24 -13.76 -6.52
C ARG A 132 -5.78 -13.59 -6.89
N ALA A 133 -5.42 -13.93 -8.13
CA ALA A 133 -4.04 -13.84 -8.63
C ALA A 133 -3.66 -12.39 -8.94
N THR A 134 -3.24 -11.65 -7.91
CA THR A 134 -2.74 -10.28 -8.02
C THR A 134 -1.61 -10.06 -7.03
N TYR A 135 -0.80 -9.02 -7.21
CA TYR A 135 0.23 -8.66 -6.23
C TYR A 135 -0.39 -8.37 -4.87
N LEU A 136 0.16 -8.97 -3.83
CA LEU A 136 -0.29 -8.78 -2.45
C LEU A 136 -0.11 -7.32 -2.03
N ASP A 137 -1.10 -6.83 -1.31
CA ASP A 137 -0.99 -5.57 -0.59
C ASP A 137 -0.13 -5.76 0.64
N TYR A 138 0.72 -4.79 0.90
CA TYR A 138 1.64 -4.73 2.03
C TYR A 138 1.24 -3.53 2.90
N VAL A 139 0.91 -3.81 4.16
CA VAL A 139 0.64 -2.81 5.18
C VAL A 139 1.62 -3.02 6.32
N GLY A 140 2.57 -2.09 6.47
CA GLY A 140 3.59 -2.11 7.52
C GLY A 140 3.36 -0.99 8.53
N ILE A 141 3.45 -1.31 9.80
CA ILE A 141 3.40 -0.35 10.91
C ILE A 141 4.77 -0.35 11.57
N LYS A 142 5.48 0.78 11.51
CA LYS A 142 6.81 0.90 12.13
C LYS A 142 6.71 0.88 13.64
N THR A 143 7.74 0.35 14.27
CA THR A 143 7.91 0.35 15.73
C THR A 143 9.07 1.27 16.10
N PHE A 144 8.93 1.96 17.24
CA PHE A 144 9.87 2.97 17.68
C PHE A 144 10.36 2.66 19.10
N ASP A 145 11.57 3.10 19.42
CA ASP A 145 12.08 3.16 20.80
C ASP A 145 11.62 4.44 21.52
N ALA A 146 11.97 4.59 22.77
CA ALA A 146 11.64 5.77 23.56
C ALA A 146 12.26 7.08 23.04
N ALA A 147 13.34 6.99 22.24
CA ALA A 147 14.00 8.13 21.60
C ALA A 147 13.40 8.47 20.23
N GLY A 148 12.34 7.77 19.79
CA GLY A 148 11.69 7.97 18.50
C GLY A 148 12.42 7.34 17.30
N ASN A 149 13.41 6.48 17.54
CA ASN A 149 14.08 5.80 16.45
C ASN A 149 13.32 4.54 16.03
N VAL A 150 13.28 4.28 14.72
CA VAL A 150 12.69 3.06 14.18
C VAL A 150 13.47 1.83 14.65
N THR A 151 12.79 0.88 15.27
CA THR A 151 13.33 -0.40 15.75
C THR A 151 12.92 -1.59 14.89
N GLY A 152 11.90 -1.43 14.06
CA GLY A 152 11.39 -2.48 13.20
C GLY A 152 10.04 -2.14 12.58
N GLU A 153 9.32 -3.18 12.20
CA GLU A 153 7.95 -3.05 11.69
C GLU A 153 7.11 -4.30 11.98
N ARG A 154 5.80 -4.10 12.09
CA ARG A 154 4.77 -5.13 12.09
C ARG A 154 4.09 -5.11 10.73
N ARG A 155 4.19 -6.22 9.99
CA ARG A 155 3.79 -6.31 8.57
C ARG A 155 2.60 -7.20 8.38
N PHE A 156 1.56 -6.69 7.73
CA PHE A 156 0.48 -7.48 7.15
C PHE A 156 0.68 -7.59 5.65
N ILE A 157 0.37 -8.76 5.09
CA ILE A 157 0.18 -8.97 3.66
C ILE A 157 -1.22 -9.52 3.43
N GLY A 158 -1.85 -9.10 2.35
CA GLY A 158 -3.22 -9.50 2.04
C GLY A 158 -3.74 -8.82 0.80
N LEU A 159 -5.06 -8.65 0.72
CA LEU A 159 -5.71 -7.98 -0.40
C LEU A 159 -6.83 -7.06 0.10
N TRP A 160 -6.89 -5.86 -0.44
CA TRP A 160 -8.05 -5.01 -0.23
C TRP A 160 -9.30 -5.68 -0.79
N THR A 161 -10.40 -5.65 -0.04
CA THR A 161 -11.67 -6.21 -0.50
C THR A 161 -12.34 -5.27 -1.52
N SER A 162 -13.31 -5.78 -2.27
CA SER A 162 -14.02 -5.01 -3.30
C SER A 162 -14.63 -3.71 -2.77
N SER A 163 -15.07 -3.70 -1.50
CA SER A 163 -15.65 -2.52 -0.87
C SER A 163 -14.73 -1.30 -0.86
N VAL A 164 -13.41 -1.49 -0.85
CA VAL A 164 -12.41 -0.42 -0.91
C VAL A 164 -12.46 0.35 -2.22
N TYR A 165 -12.76 -0.34 -3.31
CA TYR A 165 -12.76 0.24 -4.65
C TYR A 165 -14.07 0.99 -4.99
N TYR A 166 -15.16 0.70 -4.27
CA TYR A 166 -16.48 1.34 -4.49
C TYR A 166 -16.77 2.46 -3.48
N ARG A 167 -16.11 2.47 -2.32
CA ARG A 167 -16.30 3.56 -1.35
C ARG A 167 -15.59 4.84 -1.77
N SER A 168 -16.14 5.97 -1.37
CA SER A 168 -15.46 7.25 -1.49
C SER A 168 -14.13 7.23 -0.71
N PRO A 169 -13.01 7.69 -1.28
CA PRO A 169 -11.74 7.77 -0.56
C PRO A 169 -11.81 8.74 0.63
N ARG A 170 -12.82 9.61 0.67
CA ARG A 170 -13.08 10.53 1.78
C ARG A 170 -13.62 9.84 3.04
N GLU A 171 -14.08 8.58 2.91
CA GLU A 171 -14.57 7.75 4.01
C GLU A 171 -13.53 6.73 4.49
N ILE A 172 -12.49 6.50 3.72
CA ILE A 172 -11.46 5.49 4.02
C ILE A 172 -10.40 6.12 4.93
N PRO A 173 -10.12 5.53 6.10
CA PRO A 173 -9.05 6.02 6.98
C PRO A 173 -7.72 6.16 6.23
N VAL A 174 -6.91 7.12 6.59
CA VAL A 174 -5.68 7.55 5.91
C VAL A 174 -5.95 8.23 4.57
N LEU A 175 -6.79 7.68 3.69
CA LEU A 175 -7.12 8.31 2.41
C LEU A 175 -7.89 9.61 2.60
N ARG A 176 -8.81 9.67 3.56
CA ARG A 176 -9.59 10.87 3.84
C ARG A 176 -8.71 12.08 4.19
N HIS A 177 -7.60 11.86 4.92
CA HIS A 177 -6.62 12.90 5.20
C HIS A 177 -5.82 13.30 3.97
N LYS A 178 -5.32 12.33 3.20
CA LYS A 178 -4.63 12.61 1.93
C LYS A 178 -5.50 13.42 0.97
N VAL A 179 -6.74 12.98 0.77
CA VAL A 179 -7.71 13.64 -0.13
C VAL A 179 -7.97 15.08 0.33
N ARG A 180 -8.18 15.28 1.64
CA ARG A 180 -8.34 16.63 2.20
C ARG A 180 -7.11 17.49 1.93
N SER A 181 -5.91 16.99 2.26
CA SER A 181 -4.67 17.72 2.03
C SER A 181 -4.45 18.08 0.56
N VAL A 182 -4.82 17.20 -0.38
CA VAL A 182 -4.77 17.51 -1.81
C VAL A 182 -5.76 18.61 -2.17
N ILE A 183 -7.03 18.54 -1.72
CA ILE A 183 -8.05 19.55 -1.98
C ILE A 183 -7.61 20.92 -1.42
N ASP A 184 -7.12 20.94 -0.18
CA ASP A 184 -6.66 22.16 0.49
C ASP A 184 -5.49 22.81 -0.25
N HIS A 185 -4.58 21.98 -0.82
CA HIS A 185 -3.45 22.48 -1.62
C HIS A 185 -3.88 23.27 -2.84
N PHE A 186 -5.03 22.94 -3.45
CA PHE A 186 -5.53 23.68 -4.61
C PHE A 186 -6.13 25.03 -4.23
N GLY A 187 -6.52 25.28 -2.98
CA GLY A 187 -7.03 26.57 -2.50
C GLY A 187 -8.29 27.07 -3.22
N LEU A 188 -9.07 26.15 -3.81
CA LEU A 188 -10.22 26.51 -4.64
C LEU A 188 -11.45 26.84 -3.79
N LYS A 189 -12.27 27.76 -4.29
CA LYS A 189 -13.56 28.08 -3.64
C LYS A 189 -14.44 26.83 -3.59
N PRO A 190 -15.02 26.47 -2.43
CA PRO A 190 -15.94 25.35 -2.31
C PRO A 190 -17.07 25.43 -3.34
N ALA A 191 -17.43 24.26 -3.92
CA ALA A 191 -18.46 24.11 -4.94
C ALA A 191 -18.20 24.83 -6.29
N SER A 192 -17.02 25.43 -6.51
CA SER A 192 -16.63 25.91 -7.84
C SER A 192 -16.48 24.76 -8.84
N HIS A 193 -16.51 25.06 -10.14
CA HIS A 193 -16.30 24.05 -11.19
C HIS A 193 -14.97 23.32 -11.01
N ASP A 194 -13.90 24.05 -10.78
CA ASP A 194 -12.55 23.50 -10.60
C ASP A 194 -12.46 22.63 -9.34
N SER A 195 -13.10 23.06 -8.23
CA SER A 195 -13.18 22.25 -7.01
C SER A 195 -13.90 20.92 -7.25
N LYS A 196 -15.00 20.93 -8.01
CA LYS A 196 -15.71 19.69 -8.39
C LYS A 196 -14.85 18.79 -9.28
N ALA A 197 -14.09 19.38 -10.23
CA ALA A 197 -13.16 18.62 -11.08
C ALA A 197 -12.04 17.95 -10.28
N VAL A 198 -11.45 18.62 -9.30
CA VAL A 198 -10.45 18.05 -8.40
C VAL A 198 -11.04 16.91 -7.57
N VAL A 199 -12.22 17.12 -6.98
CA VAL A 199 -12.92 16.07 -6.21
C VAL A 199 -13.23 14.86 -7.09
N GLN A 200 -13.77 15.08 -8.29
CA GLN A 200 -14.08 14.00 -9.24
C GLN A 200 -12.82 13.22 -9.64
N ALA A 201 -11.71 13.91 -9.90
CA ALA A 201 -10.44 13.25 -10.20
C ALA A 201 -9.99 12.33 -9.06
N LEU A 202 -10.11 12.77 -7.79
CA LEU A 202 -9.77 11.97 -6.62
C LEU A 202 -10.74 10.82 -6.37
N GLU A 203 -12.05 11.02 -6.59
CA GLU A 203 -13.07 9.96 -6.47
C GLU A 203 -12.88 8.83 -7.48
N THR A 204 -12.42 9.14 -8.69
CA THR A 204 -12.17 8.17 -9.75
C THR A 204 -10.74 7.63 -9.78
N PHE A 205 -9.87 8.17 -8.93
CA PHE A 205 -8.46 7.78 -8.88
C PHE A 205 -8.30 6.31 -8.46
N PRO A 206 -7.36 5.54 -9.05
CA PRO A 206 -7.11 4.17 -8.63
C PRO A 206 -6.78 4.08 -7.13
N ARG A 207 -7.52 3.28 -6.37
CA ARG A 207 -7.39 3.19 -4.91
C ARG A 207 -6.00 2.76 -4.47
N ASP A 208 -5.40 1.81 -5.18
CA ASP A 208 -4.03 1.36 -4.90
C ASP A 208 -3.01 2.51 -5.01
N GLU A 209 -3.19 3.40 -5.98
CA GLU A 209 -2.35 4.58 -6.14
C GLU A 209 -2.61 5.65 -5.06
N LEU A 210 -3.87 5.87 -4.67
CA LEU A 210 -4.20 6.77 -3.56
C LEU A 210 -3.51 6.34 -2.26
N PHE A 211 -3.47 5.04 -1.98
CA PHE A 211 -2.78 4.53 -0.79
C PHE A 211 -1.27 4.77 -0.84
N GLN A 212 -0.67 4.56 -1.99
CA GLN A 212 0.80 4.53 -2.14
C GLN A 212 1.42 5.90 -2.44
N ALA A 213 0.73 6.75 -3.23
CA ALA A 213 1.25 8.04 -3.65
C ALA A 213 1.35 9.02 -2.47
N THR A 214 2.36 9.88 -2.51
CA THR A 214 2.48 11.02 -1.59
C THR A 214 1.45 12.09 -1.93
N VAL A 215 1.16 13.01 -1.00
CA VAL A 215 0.29 14.17 -1.28
C VAL A 215 0.85 14.99 -2.46
N GLY A 216 2.18 15.18 -2.52
CA GLY A 216 2.83 15.90 -3.62
C GLY A 216 2.64 15.23 -4.98
N ASP A 217 2.77 13.89 -5.04
CA ASP A 217 2.47 13.14 -6.27
C ASP A 217 1.02 13.29 -6.70
N LEU A 218 0.09 13.17 -5.75
CA LEU A 218 -1.34 13.30 -6.01
C LEU A 218 -1.68 14.70 -6.52
N VAL A 219 -1.14 15.76 -5.91
CA VAL A 219 -1.33 17.14 -6.38
C VAL A 219 -0.85 17.31 -7.82
N ARG A 220 0.36 16.81 -8.13
CA ARG A 220 0.94 16.87 -9.47
C ARG A 220 0.08 16.13 -10.50
N ILE A 221 -0.36 14.91 -10.17
CA ILE A 221 -1.14 14.07 -11.08
C ILE A 221 -2.56 14.62 -11.25
N VAL A 222 -3.25 14.99 -10.15
CA VAL A 222 -4.60 15.53 -10.18
C VAL A 222 -4.66 16.85 -10.96
N ARG A 223 -3.68 17.73 -10.78
CA ARG A 223 -3.55 18.96 -11.60
C ARG A 223 -3.45 18.62 -13.08
N GLY A 224 -2.66 17.61 -13.42
CA GLY A 224 -2.55 17.16 -14.80
C GLY A 224 -3.85 16.54 -15.34
N ILE A 225 -4.62 15.81 -14.51
CA ILE A 225 -5.91 15.22 -14.90
C ILE A 225 -6.96 16.31 -15.13
N VAL A 226 -7.06 17.28 -14.23
CA VAL A 226 -8.01 18.40 -14.37
C VAL A 226 -7.75 19.17 -15.68
N ASN A 227 -6.48 19.42 -16.03
CA ASN A 227 -6.11 20.06 -17.29
C ASN A 227 -6.48 19.21 -18.54
N LEU A 228 -6.67 17.89 -18.39
CA LEU A 228 -7.11 17.02 -19.49
C LEU A 228 -8.60 17.15 -19.80
N TYR A 229 -9.43 17.62 -18.86
CA TYR A 229 -10.86 17.86 -19.12
C TYR A 229 -11.05 18.99 -20.16
N GLU A 230 -10.09 19.90 -20.26
CA GLU A 230 -10.11 20.96 -21.24
C GLU A 230 -9.42 20.62 -22.57
N ARG A 231 -8.61 19.56 -22.60
CA ARG A 231 -7.77 19.20 -23.76
C ARG A 231 -7.77 17.68 -24.00
N VAL A 232 -8.26 17.28 -25.14
CA VAL A 232 -8.30 15.88 -25.59
C VAL A 232 -6.89 15.44 -26.02
N GLN A 233 -6.10 14.92 -25.09
CA GLN A 233 -4.73 14.44 -25.36
C GLN A 233 -4.37 13.19 -24.58
N VAL A 234 -3.40 12.44 -25.10
CA VAL A 234 -2.81 11.31 -24.35
C VAL A 234 -1.81 11.85 -23.33
N ARG A 235 -1.86 11.34 -22.09
CA ARG A 235 -0.93 11.75 -21.03
C ARG A 235 -0.50 10.56 -20.19
N LEU A 236 0.79 10.52 -19.86
CA LEU A 236 1.41 9.54 -18.98
C LEU A 236 1.84 10.22 -17.67
N PHE A 237 1.47 9.63 -16.55
CA PHE A 237 2.02 9.95 -15.24
C PHE A 237 2.77 8.73 -14.72
N VAL A 238 4.03 8.93 -14.35
CA VAL A 238 4.88 7.89 -13.78
C VAL A 238 5.19 8.22 -12.34
N ARG A 239 5.07 7.23 -11.46
CA ARG A 239 5.47 7.29 -10.07
C ARG A 239 6.34 6.08 -9.75
N ARG A 240 7.44 6.29 -9.07
CA ARG A 240 8.32 5.23 -8.57
C ARG A 240 7.84 4.80 -7.16
N ASP A 241 7.85 3.49 -6.90
CA ASP A 241 7.56 2.94 -5.57
C ASP A 241 8.57 3.44 -4.52
N ALA A 242 8.12 3.66 -3.28
CA ALA A 242 8.96 4.14 -2.19
C ALA A 242 10.19 3.25 -1.89
N PHE A 243 10.14 1.96 -2.24
CA PHE A 243 11.27 1.03 -2.16
C PHE A 243 11.99 0.84 -3.50
N HIS A 244 11.64 1.60 -4.53
CA HIS A 244 12.24 1.57 -5.86
C HIS A 244 12.18 0.21 -6.57
N ARG A 245 11.13 -0.56 -6.32
CA ARG A 245 10.96 -1.92 -6.85
C ARG A 245 10.17 -1.98 -8.14
N PHE A 246 9.31 -0.99 -8.38
CA PHE A 246 8.48 -0.88 -9.58
C PHE A 246 8.11 0.56 -9.88
N TYR A 247 7.62 0.78 -11.09
CA TYR A 247 7.00 2.03 -11.50
C TYR A 247 5.50 1.83 -11.66
N SER A 248 4.72 2.80 -11.20
CA SER A 248 3.30 2.90 -11.48
C SER A 248 3.10 3.88 -12.62
N CYS A 249 2.40 3.45 -13.66
CA CYS A 249 2.16 4.21 -14.87
C CYS A 249 0.65 4.40 -15.06
N LEU A 250 0.18 5.65 -14.95
CA LEU A 250 -1.19 6.03 -15.28
C LEU A 250 -1.23 6.67 -16.65
N VAL A 251 -1.87 6.00 -17.60
CA VAL A 251 -1.99 6.48 -18.98
C VAL A 251 -3.42 6.90 -19.25
N PHE A 252 -3.60 8.19 -19.50
CA PHE A 252 -4.89 8.74 -19.91
C PHE A 252 -4.94 8.79 -21.44
N VAL A 253 -5.99 8.20 -22.00
CA VAL A 253 -6.23 8.14 -23.45
C VAL A 253 -7.64 8.60 -23.71
N PRO A 254 -7.91 9.44 -24.74
CA PRO A 254 -9.25 9.77 -25.16
C PRO A 254 -10.07 8.52 -25.43
N ARG A 255 -11.34 8.51 -24.99
CA ARG A 255 -12.18 7.31 -25.03
C ARG A 255 -12.37 6.76 -26.45
N ASP A 256 -12.48 7.63 -27.43
CA ASP A 256 -12.60 7.32 -28.86
C ASP A 256 -11.37 6.66 -29.45
N ARG A 257 -10.20 6.84 -28.83
CA ARG A 257 -8.92 6.29 -29.26
C ARG A 257 -8.48 5.05 -28.47
N TYR A 258 -9.21 4.69 -27.41
CA TYR A 258 -8.87 3.56 -26.57
C TYR A 258 -9.46 2.26 -27.11
N ASN A 259 -8.60 1.34 -27.50
CA ASN A 259 -8.95 -0.03 -27.93
C ASN A 259 -7.86 -1.01 -27.49
N THR A 260 -8.07 -2.31 -27.75
CA THR A 260 -7.13 -3.36 -27.38
C THR A 260 -5.75 -3.14 -27.98
N GLN A 261 -5.65 -2.73 -29.23
CA GLN A 261 -4.37 -2.49 -29.91
C GLN A 261 -3.62 -1.32 -29.27
N ALA A 262 -4.32 -0.23 -28.95
CA ALA A 262 -3.75 0.92 -28.25
C ALA A 262 -3.23 0.50 -26.86
N ARG A 263 -3.97 -0.29 -26.09
CA ARG A 263 -3.55 -0.84 -24.81
C ARG A 263 -2.26 -1.66 -24.93
N GLU A 264 -2.22 -2.61 -25.85
CA GLU A 264 -1.05 -3.47 -26.07
C GLU A 264 0.18 -2.68 -26.54
N ARG A 265 -0.04 -1.66 -27.36
CA ARG A 265 1.03 -0.74 -27.79
C ARG A 265 1.59 0.06 -26.62
N ILE A 266 0.71 0.60 -25.77
CA ILE A 266 1.09 1.35 -24.55
C ILE A 266 1.90 0.45 -23.62
N GLU A 267 1.43 -0.77 -23.33
CA GLU A 267 2.15 -1.74 -22.50
C GLU A 267 3.57 -2.01 -23.04
N ARG A 268 3.69 -2.29 -24.33
CA ARG A 268 4.98 -2.55 -24.98
C ARG A 268 5.92 -1.36 -24.89
N LEU A 269 5.44 -0.14 -25.20
CA LEU A 269 6.26 1.07 -25.14
C LEU A 269 6.71 1.37 -23.71
N THR A 270 5.83 1.17 -22.73
CA THR A 270 6.14 1.39 -21.32
C THR A 270 7.20 0.40 -20.82
N LEU A 271 7.09 -0.88 -21.18
CA LEU A 271 8.07 -1.91 -20.84
C LEU A 271 9.44 -1.70 -21.52
N GLN A 272 9.49 -1.05 -22.68
CA GLN A 272 10.74 -0.72 -23.37
C GLN A 272 11.43 0.52 -22.78
N ALA A 273 10.68 1.41 -22.16
CA ALA A 273 11.16 2.70 -21.65
C ALA A 273 11.61 2.65 -20.19
N LEU A 274 11.16 1.65 -19.42
CA LEU A 274 11.42 1.47 -17.98
C LEU A 274 12.25 0.22 -17.70
#